data_7527caeaea3a4637b9ec94d23d6a7e6f
#
_entry.id   7527caeaea3a4637b9ec94d23d6a7e6f
#
_cell.length_a   1.000
_cell.length_b   1.000
_cell.length_c   1.000
_cell.angle_alpha   90.00
_cell.angle_beta   90.00
_cell.angle_gamma   90.00
#
_symmetry.space_group_name_H-M   'P 1'
#
loop_
_entity.id
_entity.type
_entity.pdbx_description
1 polymer ?
#
loop_
_entity_poly.entity_id
_entity_poly.type
_entity_poly.pdbx_seq_one_letter_code
_entity_poly.pdbx_strand_id
1 'polypeptide(L)'
;MNKPVVFSDLDDTLFQTRRKMVDELALEPFRTGALDRSLTPRSFMTEEQAMLVDWLLEHADLIPVTARGTEEISRVQIPFRSWAVTTHGAVILRPDGTPDSDWKAHMLESLSSYADRLTSMQHIITELMDARGINAWARLNYEYEGTPVYLVMKHRD
;
A
#
# COMPACT_ATOMS: atom_id res chain seq x y z
N MET A 1 -11.61 28.79 5.99
CA MET A 1 -11.87 27.69 6.97
C MET A 1 -10.87 26.59 6.68
N ASN A 2 -10.26 26.01 7.70
CA ASN A 2 -9.41 24.84 7.48
C ASN A 2 -10.28 23.67 7.07
N LYS A 3 -9.85 22.94 6.02
CA LYS A 3 -10.51 21.70 5.63
C LYS A 3 -10.33 20.64 6.72
N PRO A 4 -11.31 19.77 6.97
CA PRO A 4 -11.12 18.63 7.85
C PRO A 4 -10.06 17.69 7.26
N VAL A 5 -9.31 17.02 8.13
CA VAL A 5 -8.37 15.97 7.74
C VAL A 5 -9.11 14.63 7.80
N VAL A 6 -9.02 13.86 6.72
CA VAL A 6 -9.62 12.52 6.63
C VAL A 6 -8.52 11.51 6.32
N PHE A 7 -8.32 10.55 7.21
CA PHE A 7 -7.47 9.38 6.98
C PHE A 7 -8.33 8.26 6.40
N SER A 8 -7.88 7.66 5.30
CA SER A 8 -8.60 6.57 4.65
C SER A 8 -7.65 5.48 4.18
N ASP A 9 -8.03 4.23 4.43
CA ASP A 9 -7.44 3.10 3.73
C ASP A 9 -7.85 3.11 2.25
N LEU A 10 -7.15 2.35 1.42
CA LEU A 10 -7.34 2.31 -0.03
C LEU A 10 -8.00 1.02 -0.51
N ASP A 11 -7.31 -0.10 -0.29
CA ASP A 11 -7.73 -1.41 -0.81
C ASP A 11 -8.95 -1.91 -0.03
N ASP A 12 -9.99 -2.31 -0.75
CA ASP A 12 -11.29 -2.73 -0.20
C ASP A 12 -12.07 -1.63 0.55
N THR A 13 -11.58 -0.39 0.49
CA THR A 13 -12.21 0.81 1.07
C THR A 13 -12.60 1.78 -0.04
N LEU A 14 -11.65 2.43 -0.69
CA LEU A 14 -11.92 3.37 -1.78
C LEU A 14 -11.98 2.71 -3.16
N PHE A 15 -11.36 1.56 -3.32
CA PHE A 15 -11.42 0.73 -4.52
C PHE A 15 -11.12 -0.73 -4.20
N GLN A 16 -11.46 -1.64 -5.10
CA GLN A 16 -11.14 -3.08 -5.00
C GLN A 16 -10.63 -3.64 -6.34
N THR A 17 -10.00 -4.82 -6.29
CA THR A 17 -9.58 -5.51 -7.51
C THR A 17 -10.78 -5.85 -8.40
N ARG A 18 -10.56 -5.89 -9.72
CA ARG A 18 -11.61 -6.27 -10.67
C ARG A 18 -12.24 -7.62 -10.31
N ARG A 19 -11.42 -8.60 -9.94
CA ARG A 19 -11.90 -9.93 -9.54
C ARG A 19 -12.89 -9.84 -8.38
N LYS A 20 -12.52 -9.14 -7.31
CA LYS A 20 -13.39 -8.98 -6.14
C LYS A 20 -14.67 -8.22 -6.49
N MET A 21 -14.57 -7.16 -7.27
CA MET A 21 -15.72 -6.35 -7.68
C MET A 21 -16.72 -7.14 -8.53
N VAL A 22 -16.23 -7.81 -9.58
CA VAL A 22 -17.11 -8.48 -10.58
C VAL A 22 -17.47 -9.89 -10.14
N ASP A 23 -16.46 -10.72 -9.78
CA ASP A 23 -16.68 -12.13 -9.56
C ASP A 23 -17.25 -12.45 -8.17
N GLU A 24 -16.90 -11.67 -7.15
CA GLU A 24 -17.33 -11.91 -5.77
C GLU A 24 -18.52 -11.04 -5.36
N LEU A 25 -18.56 -9.76 -5.78
CA LEU A 25 -19.58 -8.80 -5.35
C LEU A 25 -20.65 -8.51 -6.42
N ALA A 26 -20.47 -8.98 -7.65
CA ALA A 26 -21.35 -8.71 -8.79
C ALA A 26 -21.59 -7.21 -9.02
N LEU A 27 -20.56 -6.39 -8.83
CA LEU A 27 -20.58 -4.94 -9.03
C LEU A 27 -19.88 -4.58 -10.36
N GLU A 28 -20.35 -3.50 -10.99
CA GLU A 28 -19.74 -3.00 -12.22
C GLU A 28 -18.63 -2.02 -11.95
N PRO A 29 -17.45 -2.18 -12.62
CA PRO A 29 -16.36 -1.20 -12.56
C PRO A 29 -16.79 0.14 -13.19
N PHE A 30 -16.69 1.22 -12.42
CA PHE A 30 -17.03 2.57 -12.90
C PHE A 30 -15.80 3.41 -13.22
N ARG A 31 -14.81 3.46 -12.31
CA ARG A 31 -13.58 4.26 -12.47
C ARG A 31 -12.36 3.45 -12.06
N THR A 32 -11.25 3.61 -12.78
CA THR A 32 -9.98 2.99 -12.38
C THR A 32 -9.48 3.59 -11.06
N GLY A 33 -9.18 2.72 -10.08
CA GLY A 33 -8.62 3.10 -8.79
C GLY A 33 -7.10 2.94 -8.72
N ALA A 34 -6.55 1.89 -9.33
CA ALA A 34 -5.11 1.67 -9.38
C ALA A 34 -4.71 0.82 -10.58
N LEU A 35 -3.44 1.00 -11.00
CA LEU A 35 -2.80 0.25 -12.07
C LEU A 35 -1.90 -0.86 -11.50
N ASP A 36 -1.65 -1.90 -12.28
CA ASP A 36 -0.62 -2.89 -12.00
C ASP A 36 0.78 -2.39 -12.42
N ARG A 37 1.81 -3.26 -12.30
CA ARG A 37 3.19 -2.93 -12.69
C ARG A 37 3.36 -2.69 -14.18
N SER A 38 2.45 -3.21 -15.01
CA SER A 38 2.43 -3.00 -16.47
C SER A 38 1.60 -1.78 -16.87
N LEU A 39 1.19 -0.97 -15.89
CA LEU A 39 0.32 0.20 -16.02
C LEU A 39 -1.06 -0.14 -16.62
N THR A 40 -1.52 -1.37 -16.43
CA THR A 40 -2.85 -1.81 -16.82
C THR A 40 -3.83 -1.63 -15.65
N PRO A 41 -5.08 -1.20 -15.89
CA PRO A 41 -6.09 -1.07 -14.84
C PRO A 41 -6.32 -2.40 -14.10
N ARG A 42 -6.14 -2.39 -12.78
CA ARG A 42 -6.26 -3.57 -11.93
C ARG A 42 -7.34 -3.44 -10.86
N SER A 43 -7.42 -2.27 -10.24
CA SER A 43 -8.40 -1.99 -9.20
C SER A 43 -9.35 -0.89 -9.67
N PHE A 44 -10.60 -0.97 -9.22
CA PHE A 44 -11.68 -0.11 -9.70
C PHE A 44 -12.54 0.37 -8.53
N MET A 45 -13.19 1.50 -8.74
CA MET A 45 -14.23 2.07 -7.87
C MET A 45 -15.60 1.74 -8.45
N THR A 46 -16.59 1.57 -7.59
CA THR A 46 -18.00 1.73 -7.98
C THR A 46 -18.32 3.21 -8.22
N GLU A 47 -19.51 3.50 -8.72
CA GLU A 47 -19.96 4.89 -8.89
C GLU A 47 -20.01 5.63 -7.55
N GLU A 48 -20.54 5.00 -6.50
CA GLU A 48 -20.62 5.57 -5.15
C GLU A 48 -19.24 5.84 -4.54
N GLN A 49 -18.30 4.91 -4.72
CA GLN A 49 -16.92 5.12 -4.26
C GLN A 49 -16.25 6.28 -5.00
N ALA A 50 -16.47 6.41 -6.31
CA ALA A 50 -15.94 7.51 -7.09
C ALA A 50 -16.54 8.85 -6.65
N MET A 51 -17.85 8.91 -6.40
CA MET A 51 -18.53 10.11 -5.87
C MET A 51 -17.99 10.48 -4.47
N LEU A 52 -17.81 9.51 -3.59
CA LEU A 52 -17.23 9.72 -2.25
C LEU A 52 -15.80 10.28 -2.35
N VAL A 53 -14.97 9.69 -3.21
CA VAL A 53 -13.58 10.16 -3.41
C VAL A 53 -13.56 11.60 -3.92
N ASP A 54 -14.38 11.93 -4.93
CA ASP A 54 -14.47 13.28 -5.47
C ASP A 54 -14.91 14.29 -4.40
N TRP A 55 -15.91 13.94 -3.59
CA TRP A 55 -16.38 14.78 -2.50
C TRP A 55 -15.30 14.97 -1.42
N LEU A 56 -14.58 13.92 -1.05
CA LEU A 56 -13.48 13.99 -0.07
C LEU A 56 -12.34 14.87 -0.58
N LEU A 57 -11.93 14.75 -1.84
CA LEU A 57 -10.88 15.58 -2.45
C LEU A 57 -11.26 17.06 -2.51
N GLU A 58 -12.55 17.37 -2.65
CA GLU A 58 -13.03 18.75 -2.67
C GLU A 58 -13.13 19.37 -1.26
N HIS A 59 -13.63 18.61 -0.28
CA HIS A 59 -14.05 19.13 1.01
C HIS A 59 -13.10 18.81 2.17
N ALA A 60 -12.11 17.93 1.98
CA ALA A 60 -11.17 17.49 3.02
C ALA A 60 -9.72 17.46 2.52
N ASP A 61 -8.79 17.40 3.46
CA ASP A 61 -7.42 16.95 3.21
C ASP A 61 -7.41 15.43 3.36
N LEU A 62 -7.59 14.73 2.23
CA LEU A 62 -7.66 13.27 2.19
C LEU A 62 -6.23 12.70 2.24
N ILE A 63 -5.94 11.99 3.32
CA ILE A 63 -4.64 11.34 3.59
C ILE A 63 -4.82 9.83 3.46
N PRO A 64 -4.25 9.17 2.43
CA PRO A 64 -4.25 7.72 2.38
C PRO A 64 -3.36 7.12 3.46
N VAL A 65 -3.86 6.06 4.12
CA VAL A 65 -3.13 5.24 5.08
C VAL A 65 -3.19 3.80 4.59
N THR A 66 -2.09 3.27 4.08
CA THR A 66 -2.12 2.03 3.31
C THR A 66 -0.91 1.12 3.57
N ALA A 67 -1.12 -0.18 3.37
CA ALA A 67 -0.05 -1.17 3.30
C ALA A 67 0.80 -1.07 2.01
N ARG A 68 0.30 -0.38 0.99
CA ARG A 68 1.02 -0.19 -0.28
C ARG A 68 2.35 0.53 -0.04
N GLY A 69 3.40 0.06 -0.72
CA GLY A 69 4.70 0.73 -0.75
C GLY A 69 4.67 2.01 -1.60
N THR A 70 5.77 2.76 -1.57
CA THR A 70 5.91 4.03 -2.30
C THR A 70 5.74 3.88 -3.80
N GLU A 71 6.26 2.80 -4.39
CA GLU A 71 6.05 2.47 -5.81
C GLU A 71 4.59 2.10 -6.09
N GLU A 72 3.95 1.36 -5.20
CA GLU A 72 2.57 0.91 -5.40
C GLU A 72 1.56 2.04 -5.26
N ILE A 73 1.78 3.01 -4.37
CA ILE A 73 0.89 4.17 -4.25
C ILE A 73 1.02 5.12 -5.44
N SER A 74 2.19 5.20 -6.08
CA SER A 74 2.38 6.03 -7.28
C SER A 74 1.51 5.58 -8.46
N ARG A 75 0.99 4.35 -8.43
CA ARG A 75 0.09 3.79 -9.45
C ARG A 75 -1.40 3.92 -9.09
N VAL A 76 -1.73 4.53 -7.95
CA VAL A 76 -3.11 4.86 -7.57
C VAL A 76 -3.59 6.05 -8.39
N GLN A 77 -4.81 5.95 -8.92
CA GLN A 77 -5.38 6.94 -9.83
C GLN A 77 -6.27 7.97 -9.10
N ILE A 78 -6.10 8.10 -7.79
CA ILE A 78 -6.71 9.16 -6.97
C ILE A 78 -5.68 10.29 -6.84
N PRO A 79 -6.02 11.53 -7.25
CA PRO A 79 -5.07 12.64 -7.24
C PRO A 79 -4.95 13.26 -5.83
N PHE A 80 -4.33 12.53 -4.91
CA PHE A 80 -4.03 13.04 -3.58
C PHE A 80 -3.21 14.32 -3.63
N ARG A 81 -3.53 15.29 -2.78
CA ARG A 81 -2.85 16.59 -2.70
C ARG A 81 -2.27 16.87 -1.32
N SER A 82 -2.39 15.90 -0.43
CA SER A 82 -1.96 15.97 0.95
C SER A 82 -0.84 14.96 1.23
N TRP A 83 -0.54 14.76 2.48
CA TRP A 83 0.38 13.73 2.93
C TRP A 83 -0.15 12.33 2.59
N ALA A 84 0.74 11.33 2.64
CA ALA A 84 0.35 9.92 2.55
C ALA A 84 1.14 9.07 3.55
N VAL A 85 0.46 8.14 4.19
CA VAL A 85 1.07 7.14 5.09
C VAL A 85 1.08 5.81 4.35
N THR A 86 2.27 5.32 4.02
CA THR A 86 2.46 4.13 3.18
C THR A 86 3.25 3.05 3.91
N THR A 87 3.31 1.86 3.34
CA THR A 87 4.12 0.75 3.85
C THR A 87 3.85 0.45 5.32
N HIS A 88 2.55 0.33 5.68
CA HIS A 88 2.10 0.11 7.07
C HIS A 88 2.59 1.19 8.07
N GLY A 89 2.78 2.43 7.60
CA GLY A 89 3.28 3.52 8.43
C GLY A 89 4.80 3.69 8.43
N ALA A 90 5.54 2.84 7.75
CA ALA A 90 7.00 2.96 7.70
C ALA A 90 7.46 4.16 6.86
N VAL A 91 6.66 4.61 5.90
CA VAL A 91 6.97 5.78 5.08
C VAL A 91 5.84 6.80 5.17
N ILE A 92 6.19 8.03 5.44
CA ILE A 92 5.31 9.20 5.30
C ILE A 92 5.79 10.00 4.10
N LEU A 93 4.89 10.22 3.14
CA LEU A 93 5.15 11.06 1.97
C LEU A 93 4.56 12.45 2.20
N ARG A 94 5.30 13.45 1.80
CA ARG A 94 4.86 14.84 1.71
C ARG A 94 3.92 15.04 0.51
N PRO A 95 3.21 16.17 0.42
CA PRO A 95 2.32 16.47 -0.71
C PRO A 95 3.03 16.48 -2.07
N ASP A 96 4.34 16.67 -2.12
CA ASP A 96 5.15 16.61 -3.34
C ASP A 96 5.61 15.18 -3.70
N GLY A 97 5.18 14.17 -2.92
CA GLY A 97 5.54 12.77 -3.10
C GLY A 97 6.90 12.37 -2.55
N THR A 98 7.66 13.29 -1.96
CA THR A 98 8.95 12.97 -1.33
C THR A 98 8.77 12.41 0.09
N PRO A 99 9.62 11.46 0.53
CA PRO A 99 9.60 10.99 1.90
C PRO A 99 9.90 12.11 2.89
N ASP A 100 9.18 12.14 4.00
CA ASP A 100 9.49 13.04 5.11
C ASP A 100 10.83 12.65 5.75
N SER A 101 11.75 13.62 5.84
CA SER A 101 13.13 13.40 6.29
C SER A 101 13.25 12.96 7.73
N ASP A 102 12.43 13.54 8.60
CA ASP A 102 12.51 13.30 10.04
C ASP A 102 11.92 11.93 10.37
N TRP A 103 10.80 11.59 9.74
CA TRP A 103 10.22 10.27 9.85
C TRP A 103 11.14 9.19 9.27
N LYS A 104 11.77 9.44 8.10
CA LYS A 104 12.76 8.54 7.51
C LYS A 104 13.92 8.28 8.47
N ALA A 105 14.49 9.32 9.09
CA ALA A 105 15.58 9.18 10.05
C ALA A 105 15.17 8.33 11.27
N HIS A 106 13.99 8.61 11.84
CA HIS A 106 13.42 7.86 12.95
C HIS A 106 13.21 6.37 12.59
N MET A 107 12.68 6.09 11.40
CA MET A 107 12.46 4.72 10.95
C MET A 107 13.76 3.97 10.70
N LEU A 108 14.76 4.59 10.08
CA LEU A 108 16.07 3.97 9.86
C LEU A 108 16.76 3.60 11.17
N GLU A 109 16.72 4.48 12.18
CA GLU A 109 17.24 4.20 13.51
C GLU A 109 16.49 2.99 14.14
N SER A 110 15.17 3.01 14.11
CA SER A 110 14.33 1.95 14.67
C SER A 110 14.54 0.60 13.97
N LEU A 111 14.63 0.59 12.64
CA LEU A 111 14.76 -0.62 11.84
C LEU A 111 16.18 -1.22 11.87
N SER A 112 17.20 -0.44 12.17
CA SER A 112 18.60 -0.88 12.18
C SER A 112 18.83 -2.13 13.06
N SER A 113 18.15 -2.21 14.20
CA SER A 113 18.24 -3.34 15.14
C SER A 113 17.46 -4.59 14.69
N TYR A 114 16.62 -4.50 13.68
CA TYR A 114 15.74 -5.59 13.21
C TYR A 114 16.14 -6.16 11.84
N ALA A 115 16.99 -5.48 11.07
CA ALA A 115 17.35 -5.87 9.71
C ALA A 115 17.88 -7.30 9.61
N ASP A 116 18.84 -7.66 10.46
CA ASP A 116 19.42 -9.02 10.49
C ASP A 116 18.40 -10.08 10.93
N ARG A 117 17.52 -9.72 11.85
CA ARG A 117 16.46 -10.62 12.33
C ARG A 117 15.43 -10.89 11.25
N LEU A 118 15.02 -9.88 10.49
CA LEU A 118 14.09 -10.03 9.37
C LEU A 118 14.69 -10.90 8.27
N THR A 119 15.98 -10.71 7.96
CA THR A 119 16.70 -11.52 6.98
C THR A 119 16.82 -12.99 7.42
N SER A 120 17.20 -13.23 8.68
CA SER A 120 17.25 -14.58 9.24
C SER A 120 15.87 -15.25 9.24
N MET A 121 14.82 -14.49 9.57
CA MET A 121 13.43 -14.97 9.60
C MET A 121 12.96 -15.36 8.21
N GLN A 122 13.28 -14.57 7.17
CA GLN A 122 12.96 -14.91 5.78
C GLN A 122 13.60 -16.25 5.38
N HIS A 123 14.88 -16.44 5.72
CA HIS A 123 15.62 -17.68 5.41
C HIS A 123 14.97 -18.89 6.07
N ILE A 124 14.77 -18.85 7.40
CA ILE A 124 14.11 -19.92 8.16
C ILE A 124 12.72 -20.28 7.59
N ILE A 125 11.93 -19.26 7.29
CA ILE A 125 10.57 -19.46 6.75
C ILE A 125 10.64 -20.11 5.37
N THR A 126 11.56 -19.67 4.51
CA THR A 126 11.72 -20.24 3.16
C THR A 126 12.13 -21.72 3.27
N GLU A 127 13.12 -22.06 4.10
CA GLU A 127 13.52 -23.45 4.33
C GLU A 127 12.37 -24.31 4.88
N LEU A 128 11.58 -23.80 5.81
CA LEU A 128 10.42 -24.51 6.37
C LEU A 128 9.34 -24.76 5.33
N MET A 129 9.07 -23.76 4.46
CA MET A 129 8.10 -23.90 3.37
C MET A 129 8.55 -24.98 2.39
N ASP A 130 9.80 -24.97 1.98
CA ASP A 130 10.39 -25.94 1.06
C ASP A 130 10.39 -27.36 1.67
N ALA A 131 10.82 -27.51 2.92
CA ALA A 131 10.84 -28.79 3.62
C ALA A 131 9.45 -29.42 3.82
N ARG A 132 8.40 -28.60 3.87
CA ARG A 132 7.02 -29.06 4.08
C ARG A 132 6.19 -29.07 2.81
N GLY A 133 6.78 -28.73 1.66
CA GLY A 133 6.06 -28.64 0.38
C GLY A 133 4.95 -27.61 0.37
N ILE A 134 5.09 -26.52 1.14
CA ILE A 134 4.09 -25.44 1.21
C ILE A 134 4.22 -24.57 -0.03
N ASN A 135 3.18 -24.47 -0.85
CA ASN A 135 3.16 -23.64 -2.05
C ASN A 135 2.97 -22.16 -1.69
N ALA A 136 4.02 -21.53 -1.14
CA ALA A 136 4.02 -20.15 -0.75
C ALA A 136 5.37 -19.49 -1.09
N TRP A 137 5.46 -18.19 -0.86
CA TRP A 137 6.71 -17.45 -0.94
C TRP A 137 6.82 -16.45 0.22
N ALA A 138 8.06 -16.14 0.57
CA ALA A 138 8.38 -15.10 1.55
C ALA A 138 9.37 -14.12 0.95
N ARG A 139 9.13 -12.82 1.13
CA ARG A 139 10.07 -11.78 0.69
C ARG A 139 10.15 -10.64 1.70
N LEU A 140 11.32 -10.02 1.76
CA LEU A 140 11.50 -8.75 2.45
C LEU A 140 11.02 -7.60 1.56
N ASN A 141 10.39 -6.62 2.18
CA ASN A 141 10.03 -5.37 1.54
C ASN A 141 11.03 -4.28 1.96
N TYR A 142 11.52 -3.52 0.99
CA TYR A 142 12.50 -2.46 1.15
C TYR A 142 11.89 -1.14 0.67
N GLU A 143 11.93 -0.12 1.51
CA GLU A 143 11.50 1.24 1.15
C GLU A 143 12.64 2.24 1.27
N TYR A 144 13.61 1.93 2.08
CA TYR A 144 14.84 2.69 2.28
C TYR A 144 16.04 1.88 1.82
N GLU A 145 17.07 2.54 1.34
CA GLU A 145 18.27 1.94 0.76
C GLU A 145 18.81 0.77 1.59
N GLY A 146 18.59 -0.46 1.13
CA GLY A 146 19.12 -1.68 1.72
C GLY A 146 18.54 -2.09 3.08
N THR A 147 17.59 -1.33 3.63
CA THR A 147 16.99 -1.65 4.94
C THR A 147 15.64 -2.32 4.75
N PRO A 148 15.47 -3.59 5.19
CA PRO A 148 14.18 -4.26 5.14
C PRO A 148 13.22 -3.65 6.18
N VAL A 149 11.99 -3.42 5.75
CA VAL A 149 10.94 -2.82 6.59
C VAL A 149 10.06 -3.89 7.21
N TYR A 150 9.64 -4.88 6.42
CA TYR A 150 8.85 -6.02 6.89
C TYR A 150 9.03 -7.24 5.99
N LEU A 151 8.62 -8.40 6.51
CA LEU A 151 8.54 -9.66 5.79
C LEU A 151 7.10 -9.93 5.40
N VAL A 152 6.87 -10.26 4.14
CA VAL A 152 5.57 -10.69 3.64
C VAL A 152 5.63 -12.14 3.17
N MET A 153 4.59 -12.91 3.52
CA MET A 153 4.36 -14.26 3.01
C MET A 153 3.02 -14.30 2.29
N LYS A 154 2.96 -15.01 1.18
CA LYS A 154 1.70 -15.29 0.47
C LYS A 154 1.70 -16.69 -0.12
N HIS A 155 0.54 -17.33 -0.09
CA HIS A 155 0.27 -18.54 -0.85
C HIS A 155 0.30 -18.22 -2.36
N ARG A 156 0.63 -19.21 -3.19
CA ARG A 156 0.77 -19.01 -4.65
C ARG A 156 -0.50 -19.33 -5.44
N ASP A 157 -1.58 -19.63 -4.74
CA ASP A 157 -2.88 -19.95 -5.39
C ASP A 157 -3.62 -18.69 -5.82
#